data_9171b3c97d6d58b662832cf7efa0ef47
#
_entry.id   9171b3c97d6d58b662832cf7efa0ef47
#
_cell.length_a   1.000
_cell.length_b   1.000
_cell.length_c   1.000
_cell.angle_alpha   90.00
_cell.angle_beta   90.00
_cell.angle_gamma   90.00
#
_symmetry.space_group_name_H-M   'P 1'
#
loop_
_entity.id
_entity.type
_entity.pdbx_description
1 polymer ?
#
loop_
_entity_poly.entity_id
_entity_poly.type
_entity_poly.pdbx_seq_one_letter_code
_entity_poly.pdbx_strand_id
1 'polypeptide(L)'
;FARGRLRSYSIPEILHRIRNDVASGVKEVWLTSQDMACYGQDVGVTLAELLEEICDIEEQFSVRVGMMTPNYTLNILDGLVEAYQHRKVFKFLHLPVQSGDNKVLKRMQRFYSIAEFAQVVSAFRKAMPNMTIATDVICGFPGETTEAFENTVRLIEKVKPDVINVSKFFPRPNTPAAKLEPRIPSNEIKRRSKRMSDLVKQVTTKKNETWINWNGQILIDERGRSLGSWIGRNFAYKPIVVKSSESLMGRTVKVHVTKAHQTYLEAEIVADPKIS
;
A
#
# COMPACT_ATOMS: atom_id res chain seq x y z
N PHE A 1 -17.50 18.42 0.07
CA PHE A 1 -17.48 19.66 -0.74
C PHE A 1 -16.27 19.77 -1.67
N ALA A 2 -15.06 19.44 -1.18
CA ALA A 2 -13.83 19.67 -1.95
C ALA A 2 -13.66 18.77 -3.18
N ARG A 3 -14.33 17.63 -3.26
CA ARG A 3 -14.13 16.62 -4.32
C ARG A 3 -15.41 16.12 -4.97
N GLY A 4 -16.56 16.70 -4.62
CA GLY A 4 -17.85 16.35 -5.21
C GLY A 4 -18.40 15.00 -4.74
N ARG A 5 -19.33 14.47 -5.52
CA ARG A 5 -19.93 13.13 -5.32
C ARG A 5 -19.03 12.07 -5.93
N LEU A 6 -19.17 10.83 -5.45
CA LEU A 6 -18.53 9.66 -6.07
C LEU A 6 -19.01 9.59 -7.54
N ARG A 7 -18.04 9.36 -8.43
CA ARG A 7 -18.28 9.11 -9.85
C ARG A 7 -17.29 8.06 -10.32
N SER A 8 -17.80 6.90 -10.66
CA SER A 8 -17.03 5.78 -11.19
C SER A 8 -17.08 5.78 -12.71
N TYR A 9 -15.96 5.45 -13.34
CA TYR A 9 -15.94 5.06 -14.75
C TYR A 9 -16.53 3.66 -14.86
N SER A 10 -17.21 3.36 -15.95
CA SER A 10 -17.75 2.01 -16.21
C SER A 10 -16.60 1.00 -16.42
N ILE A 11 -16.85 -0.27 -16.10
CA ILE A 11 -15.87 -1.35 -16.34
C ILE A 11 -15.42 -1.36 -17.80
N PRO A 12 -16.29 -1.31 -18.82
CA PRO A 12 -15.86 -1.29 -20.21
C PRO A 12 -14.92 -0.13 -20.57
N GLU A 13 -15.16 1.09 -20.03
CA GLU A 13 -14.27 2.22 -20.28
C GLU A 13 -12.87 1.99 -19.69
N ILE A 14 -12.79 1.45 -18.48
CA ILE A 14 -11.52 1.13 -17.82
C ILE A 14 -10.78 0.02 -18.59
N LEU A 15 -11.47 -1.06 -18.98
CA LEU A 15 -10.88 -2.15 -19.74
C LEU A 15 -10.38 -1.69 -21.11
N HIS A 16 -11.16 -0.85 -21.80
CA HIS A 16 -10.74 -0.26 -23.08
C HIS A 16 -9.44 0.52 -22.92
N ARG A 17 -9.36 1.36 -21.89
CA ARG A 17 -8.13 2.13 -21.59
C ARG A 17 -6.95 1.21 -21.30
N ILE A 18 -7.13 0.20 -20.43
CA ILE A 18 -6.05 -0.74 -20.08
C ILE A 18 -5.57 -1.50 -21.31
N ARG A 19 -6.47 -2.01 -22.16
CA ARG A 19 -6.08 -2.71 -23.39
C ARG A 19 -5.24 -1.84 -24.32
N ASN A 20 -5.62 -0.57 -24.51
CA ASN A 20 -4.87 0.37 -25.33
C ASN A 20 -3.48 0.66 -24.73
N ASP A 21 -3.40 0.87 -23.42
CA ASP A 21 -2.14 1.16 -22.74
C ASP A 21 -1.21 -0.08 -22.79
N VAL A 22 -1.72 -1.27 -22.58
CA VAL A 22 -0.95 -2.52 -22.63
C VAL A 22 -0.52 -2.85 -24.05
N ALA A 23 -1.37 -2.63 -25.06
CA ALA A 23 -1.01 -2.77 -26.47
C ALA A 23 0.12 -1.82 -26.89
N SER A 24 0.23 -0.65 -26.24
CA SER A 24 1.34 0.29 -26.42
C SER A 24 2.61 -0.07 -25.64
N GLY A 25 2.63 -1.19 -24.90
CA GLY A 25 3.80 -1.72 -24.21
C GLY A 25 3.83 -1.49 -22.69
N VAL A 26 2.78 -0.91 -22.10
CA VAL A 26 2.67 -0.74 -20.64
C VAL A 26 2.71 -2.11 -19.95
N LYS A 27 3.52 -2.24 -18.89
CA LYS A 27 3.70 -3.47 -18.11
C LYS A 27 3.11 -3.40 -16.71
N GLU A 28 2.80 -2.21 -16.24
CA GLU A 28 2.21 -1.97 -14.92
C GLU A 28 1.08 -0.95 -15.00
N VAL A 29 -0.08 -1.28 -14.45
CA VAL A 29 -1.28 -0.44 -14.39
C VAL A 29 -1.56 -0.07 -12.94
N TRP A 30 -1.77 1.20 -12.66
CA TRP A 30 -2.19 1.69 -11.35
C TRP A 30 -3.66 2.09 -11.37
N LEU A 31 -4.46 1.38 -10.61
CA LEU A 31 -5.83 1.80 -10.33
C LEU A 31 -5.79 2.78 -9.15
N THR A 32 -6.16 4.02 -9.40
CA THR A 32 -6.06 5.09 -8.40
C THR A 32 -7.35 5.89 -8.29
N SER A 33 -7.75 6.16 -7.06
CA SER A 33 -8.82 7.09 -6.72
C SER A 33 -8.57 7.66 -5.32
N GLN A 34 -9.52 8.43 -4.81
CA GLN A 34 -9.45 8.87 -3.41
C GLN A 34 -9.61 7.69 -2.44
N ASP A 35 -10.44 6.71 -2.80
CA ASP A 35 -10.66 5.46 -2.07
C ASP A 35 -11.10 4.40 -3.08
N MET A 36 -10.24 3.41 -3.32
CA MET A 36 -10.53 2.38 -4.32
C MET A 36 -11.66 1.45 -3.89
N ALA A 37 -11.87 1.23 -2.59
CA ALA A 37 -12.95 0.37 -2.10
C ALA A 37 -14.36 0.96 -2.32
N CYS A 38 -14.45 2.26 -2.65
CA CYS A 38 -15.71 2.90 -3.03
C CYS A 38 -16.06 2.73 -4.50
N TYR A 39 -15.15 2.19 -5.32
CA TYR A 39 -15.40 2.04 -6.75
C TYR A 39 -16.72 1.29 -7.02
N GLY A 40 -17.49 1.84 -7.93
CA GLY A 40 -18.70 1.21 -8.45
C GLY A 40 -19.96 1.35 -7.58
N GLN A 41 -19.87 1.91 -6.35
CA GLN A 41 -21.06 2.09 -5.48
C GLN A 41 -22.16 2.95 -6.12
N ASP A 42 -21.77 3.88 -7.02
CA ASP A 42 -22.70 4.77 -7.74
C ASP A 42 -23.28 4.15 -9.02
N VAL A 43 -22.72 3.03 -9.47
CA VAL A 43 -23.13 2.34 -10.71
C VAL A 43 -23.47 0.86 -10.50
N GLY A 44 -23.48 0.39 -9.24
CA GLY A 44 -23.95 -0.95 -8.86
C GLY A 44 -22.96 -2.08 -9.12
N VAL A 45 -21.65 -1.78 -9.17
CA VAL A 45 -20.56 -2.76 -9.30
C VAL A 45 -19.53 -2.58 -8.17
N THR A 46 -18.59 -3.50 -8.06
CA THR A 46 -17.56 -3.49 -7.02
C THR A 46 -16.13 -3.44 -7.59
N LEU A 47 -15.17 -3.10 -6.75
CA LEU A 47 -13.76 -3.20 -7.11
C LEU A 47 -13.32 -4.65 -7.37
N ALA A 48 -13.94 -5.64 -6.71
CA ALA A 48 -13.63 -7.05 -6.92
C ALA A 48 -13.99 -7.45 -8.36
N GLU A 49 -15.22 -7.14 -8.81
CA GLU A 49 -15.69 -7.40 -10.18
C GLU A 49 -14.81 -6.68 -11.22
N LEU A 50 -14.40 -5.43 -10.96
CA LEU A 50 -13.47 -4.74 -11.85
C LEU A 50 -12.13 -5.47 -11.96
N LEU A 51 -11.59 -5.96 -10.84
CA LEU A 51 -10.32 -6.68 -10.83
C LEU A 51 -10.40 -8.02 -11.57
N GLU A 52 -11.51 -8.74 -11.43
CA GLU A 52 -11.77 -9.99 -12.17
C GLU A 52 -11.72 -9.72 -13.68
N GLU A 53 -12.48 -8.76 -14.16
CA GLU A 53 -12.52 -8.38 -15.58
C GLU A 53 -11.16 -7.89 -16.11
N ILE A 54 -10.39 -7.16 -15.30
CA ILE A 54 -9.02 -6.75 -15.66
C ILE A 54 -8.10 -7.97 -15.75
N CYS A 55 -8.27 -8.94 -14.87
CA CYS A 55 -7.46 -10.15 -14.85
C CYS A 55 -7.72 -11.06 -16.05
N ASP A 56 -8.89 -11.01 -16.65
CA ASP A 56 -9.27 -11.77 -17.86
C ASP A 56 -8.65 -11.20 -19.15
N ILE A 57 -8.08 -10.01 -19.14
CA ILE A 57 -7.30 -9.50 -20.27
C ILE A 57 -6.09 -10.43 -20.49
N GLU A 58 -5.90 -10.96 -21.71
CA GLU A 58 -4.88 -12.00 -21.99
C GLU A 58 -3.44 -11.51 -21.84
N GLU A 59 -3.17 -10.24 -22.16
CA GLU A 59 -1.84 -9.66 -22.18
C GLU A 59 -1.15 -9.68 -20.81
N GLN A 60 0.17 -9.69 -20.82
CA GLN A 60 0.99 -9.75 -19.60
C GLN A 60 1.29 -8.34 -19.07
N PHE A 61 0.68 -8.03 -17.95
CA PHE A 61 0.92 -6.81 -17.17
C PHE A 61 0.60 -7.06 -15.70
N SER A 62 0.95 -6.13 -14.83
CA SER A 62 0.65 -6.19 -13.40
C SER A 62 -0.24 -5.02 -12.99
N VAL A 63 -1.08 -5.24 -11.99
CA VAL A 63 -2.03 -4.23 -11.47
C VAL A 63 -1.70 -3.89 -10.03
N ARG A 64 -1.52 -2.61 -9.76
CA ARG A 64 -1.43 -2.07 -8.40
C ARG A 64 -2.72 -1.36 -8.04
N VAL A 65 -3.35 -1.81 -6.97
CA VAL A 65 -4.54 -1.16 -6.42
C VAL A 65 -4.12 -0.06 -5.44
N GLY A 66 -4.76 1.09 -5.56
CA GLY A 66 -4.54 2.26 -4.71
C GLY A 66 -5.07 2.08 -3.29
N MET A 67 -5.09 3.17 -2.54
CA MET A 67 -5.51 3.20 -1.15
C MET A 67 -7.00 2.87 -0.99
N MET A 68 -7.31 2.14 0.08
CA MET A 68 -8.67 1.77 0.48
C MET A 68 -8.90 2.07 1.97
N THR A 69 -10.11 2.46 2.36
CA THR A 69 -10.46 2.57 3.77
C THR A 69 -11.09 1.29 4.32
N PRO A 70 -10.87 0.95 5.60
CA PRO A 70 -11.34 -0.32 6.18
C PRO A 70 -12.84 -0.56 6.04
N ASN A 71 -13.67 0.46 6.31
CA ASN A 71 -15.13 0.32 6.28
C ASN A 71 -15.69 -0.07 4.90
N TYR A 72 -15.19 0.52 3.83
CA TYR A 72 -15.63 0.15 2.47
C TYR A 72 -15.03 -1.17 2.03
N THR A 73 -13.77 -1.45 2.43
CA THR A 73 -13.10 -2.73 2.13
C THR A 73 -13.85 -3.91 2.75
N LEU A 74 -14.39 -3.77 3.95
CA LEU A 74 -15.16 -4.82 4.63
C LEU A 74 -16.41 -5.25 3.84
N ASN A 75 -17.07 -4.32 3.17
CA ASN A 75 -18.30 -4.61 2.42
C ASN A 75 -18.07 -5.53 1.21
N ILE A 76 -16.83 -5.60 0.72
CA ILE A 76 -16.43 -6.38 -0.46
C ILE A 76 -15.28 -7.33 -0.15
N LEU A 77 -15.06 -7.67 1.14
CA LEU A 77 -13.83 -8.29 1.61
C LEU A 77 -13.52 -9.63 0.95
N ASP A 78 -14.49 -10.53 0.90
CA ASP A 78 -14.28 -11.89 0.42
C ASP A 78 -13.93 -11.90 -1.08
N GLY A 79 -14.72 -11.25 -1.92
CA GLY A 79 -14.44 -11.13 -3.35
C GLY A 79 -13.14 -10.37 -3.63
N LEU A 80 -12.84 -9.34 -2.82
CA LEU A 80 -11.60 -8.60 -2.98
C LEU A 80 -10.37 -9.45 -2.63
N VAL A 81 -10.43 -10.24 -1.55
CA VAL A 81 -9.36 -11.19 -1.18
C VAL A 81 -9.16 -12.23 -2.28
N GLU A 82 -10.23 -12.73 -2.89
CA GLU A 82 -10.18 -13.66 -4.03
C GLU A 82 -9.51 -13.02 -5.24
N ALA A 83 -9.98 -11.84 -5.69
CA ALA A 83 -9.41 -11.12 -6.82
C ALA A 83 -7.91 -10.81 -6.64
N TYR A 84 -7.49 -10.49 -5.40
CA TYR A 84 -6.07 -10.26 -5.09
C TYR A 84 -5.18 -11.49 -5.20
N GLN A 85 -5.72 -12.71 -5.19
CA GLN A 85 -4.93 -13.93 -5.40
C GLN A 85 -4.50 -14.11 -6.86
N HIS A 86 -5.15 -13.44 -7.81
CA HIS A 86 -4.78 -13.52 -9.21
C HIS A 86 -3.36 -13.00 -9.46
N ARG A 87 -2.59 -13.68 -10.33
CA ARG A 87 -1.15 -13.41 -10.57
C ARG A 87 -0.85 -11.99 -11.07
N LYS A 88 -1.78 -11.35 -11.77
CA LYS A 88 -1.61 -9.97 -12.28
C LYS A 88 -1.72 -8.93 -11.17
N VAL A 89 -2.42 -9.19 -10.06
CA VAL A 89 -2.62 -8.23 -8.98
C VAL A 89 -1.44 -8.31 -8.02
N PHE A 90 -0.74 -7.20 -7.83
CA PHE A 90 0.29 -7.11 -6.81
C PHE A 90 -0.27 -7.39 -5.41
N LYS A 91 0.40 -8.22 -4.64
CA LYS A 91 0.03 -8.52 -3.26
C LYS A 91 0.45 -7.34 -2.35
N PHE A 92 -0.17 -6.21 -2.61
CA PHE A 92 0.08 -4.93 -1.95
C PHE A 92 -1.25 -4.29 -1.55
N LEU A 93 -1.50 -4.20 -0.24
CA LEU A 93 -2.68 -3.56 0.33
C LEU A 93 -2.28 -2.25 1.01
N HIS A 94 -2.78 -1.11 0.52
CA HIS A 94 -2.66 0.18 1.20
C HIS A 94 -3.96 0.47 1.96
N LEU A 95 -3.93 0.27 3.26
CA LEU A 95 -5.06 0.40 4.18
C LEU A 95 -4.70 1.36 5.33
N PRO A 96 -4.93 2.68 5.19
CA PRO A 96 -4.61 3.66 6.22
C PRO A 96 -5.41 3.46 7.49
N VAL A 97 -4.75 3.22 8.64
CA VAL A 97 -5.42 3.12 9.94
C VAL A 97 -5.60 4.45 10.63
N GLN A 98 -4.73 5.42 10.37
CA GLN A 98 -4.68 6.78 10.90
C GLN A 98 -4.38 6.87 12.41
N SER A 99 -5.01 6.07 13.27
CA SER A 99 -4.80 5.99 14.71
C SER A 99 -5.11 4.58 15.21
N GLY A 100 -4.47 4.15 16.27
CA GLY A 100 -4.76 2.90 16.99
C GLY A 100 -5.79 3.05 18.11
N ASP A 101 -6.55 4.15 18.17
CA ASP A 101 -7.54 4.43 19.19
C ASP A 101 -8.89 4.80 18.58
N ASN A 102 -9.94 4.06 18.97
CA ASN A 102 -11.30 4.25 18.42
C ASN A 102 -11.89 5.63 18.74
N LYS A 103 -11.54 6.25 19.88
CA LYS A 103 -12.02 7.59 20.23
C LYS A 103 -11.40 8.64 19.32
N VAL A 104 -10.11 8.47 18.98
CA VAL A 104 -9.40 9.34 18.03
C VAL A 104 -9.95 9.14 16.63
N LEU A 105 -10.17 7.90 16.19
CA LEU A 105 -10.79 7.61 14.88
C LEU A 105 -12.16 8.28 14.74
N LYS A 106 -13.02 8.17 15.76
CA LYS A 106 -14.32 8.86 15.77
C LYS A 106 -14.17 10.38 15.65
N ARG A 107 -13.20 10.99 16.35
CA ARG A 107 -12.90 12.42 16.24
C ARG A 107 -12.36 12.82 14.86
N MET A 108 -11.64 11.92 14.20
CA MET A 108 -11.19 12.08 12.80
C MET A 108 -12.32 11.87 11.80
N GLN A 109 -13.53 11.57 12.24
CA GLN A 109 -14.69 11.19 11.41
C GLN A 109 -14.35 9.96 10.51
N ARG A 110 -13.67 8.98 11.10
CA ARG A 110 -13.43 7.68 10.47
C ARG A 110 -14.56 6.72 10.87
N PHE A 111 -15.14 6.06 9.86
CA PHE A 111 -16.32 5.19 10.02
C PHE A 111 -15.91 3.72 10.14
N TYR A 112 -14.80 3.45 10.81
CA TYR A 112 -14.30 2.12 11.11
C TYR A 112 -13.64 2.08 12.48
N SER A 113 -13.54 0.90 13.04
CA SER A 113 -12.85 0.59 14.30
C SER A 113 -11.52 -0.09 14.05
N ILE A 114 -10.70 -0.18 15.11
CA ILE A 114 -9.44 -0.94 15.09
C ILE A 114 -9.69 -2.43 14.86
N ALA A 115 -10.80 -2.96 15.37
CA ALA A 115 -11.19 -4.36 15.15
C ALA A 115 -11.44 -4.64 13.66
N GLU A 116 -12.18 -3.76 12.99
CA GLU A 116 -12.47 -3.86 11.56
C GLU A 116 -11.22 -3.72 10.71
N PHE A 117 -10.33 -2.77 11.03
CA PHE A 117 -9.02 -2.69 10.38
C PHE A 117 -8.22 -4.00 10.54
N ALA A 118 -8.16 -4.55 11.75
CA ALA A 118 -7.46 -5.79 12.04
C ALA A 118 -8.10 -7.00 11.32
N GLN A 119 -9.42 -7.03 11.18
CA GLN A 119 -10.16 -8.05 10.44
C GLN A 119 -9.74 -8.07 8.96
N VAL A 120 -9.73 -6.91 8.30
CA VAL A 120 -9.28 -6.79 6.90
C VAL A 120 -7.85 -7.30 6.75
N VAL A 121 -6.91 -6.79 7.58
CA VAL A 121 -5.51 -7.21 7.52
C VAL A 121 -5.36 -8.70 7.73
N SER A 122 -6.11 -9.29 8.68
CA SER A 122 -6.09 -10.72 8.97
C SER A 122 -6.58 -11.56 7.80
N ALA A 123 -7.69 -11.17 7.16
CA ALA A 123 -8.24 -11.88 6.00
C ALA A 123 -7.24 -11.91 4.84
N PHE A 124 -6.68 -10.77 4.49
CA PHE A 124 -5.67 -10.69 3.44
C PHE A 124 -4.40 -11.49 3.76
N ARG A 125 -3.87 -11.42 4.97
CA ARG A 125 -2.67 -12.17 5.37
C ARG A 125 -2.91 -13.68 5.44
N LYS A 126 -4.12 -14.11 5.80
CA LYS A 126 -4.49 -15.53 5.80
C LYS A 126 -4.45 -16.11 4.38
N ALA A 127 -4.95 -15.37 3.40
CA ALA A 127 -4.95 -15.79 2.00
C ALA A 127 -3.57 -15.61 1.33
N MET A 128 -2.84 -14.56 1.70
CA MET A 128 -1.56 -14.16 1.09
C MET A 128 -0.52 -13.78 2.17
N PRO A 129 0.14 -14.76 2.83
CA PRO A 129 1.02 -14.49 3.98
C PRO A 129 2.19 -13.54 3.70
N ASN A 130 2.70 -13.53 2.46
CA ASN A 130 3.85 -12.71 2.04
C ASN A 130 3.44 -11.38 1.38
N MET A 131 2.19 -10.96 1.52
CA MET A 131 1.77 -9.67 0.98
C MET A 131 2.37 -8.49 1.73
N THR A 132 2.52 -7.38 1.06
CA THR A 132 2.88 -6.09 1.67
C THR A 132 1.63 -5.38 2.18
N ILE A 133 1.61 -5.05 3.46
CA ILE A 133 0.61 -4.17 4.07
C ILE A 133 1.23 -2.78 4.25
N ALA A 134 0.64 -1.79 3.60
CA ALA A 134 0.96 -0.38 3.78
C ALA A 134 -0.13 0.32 4.60
N THR A 135 0.26 1.20 5.51
CA THR A 135 -0.68 1.97 6.34
C THR A 135 -0.15 3.37 6.62
N ASP A 136 -1.04 4.26 7.05
CA ASP A 136 -0.70 5.61 7.44
C ASP A 136 -1.09 5.85 8.91
N VAL A 137 -0.29 6.65 9.61
CA VAL A 137 -0.52 7.06 11.00
C VAL A 137 -0.37 8.57 11.11
N ILE A 138 -1.30 9.21 11.81
CA ILE A 138 -1.25 10.64 12.12
C ILE A 138 -0.98 10.81 13.62
N CYS A 139 0.14 11.45 13.96
CA CYS A 139 0.49 11.78 15.33
C CYS A 139 0.02 13.19 15.70
N GLY A 140 -0.54 13.34 16.88
CA GLY A 140 -0.90 14.65 17.45
C GLY A 140 -2.21 15.21 16.93
N PHE A 141 -3.17 14.36 16.56
CA PHE A 141 -4.53 14.82 16.25
C PHE A 141 -5.18 15.43 17.49
N PRO A 142 -5.98 16.52 17.39
CA PRO A 142 -6.62 17.16 18.53
C PRO A 142 -7.39 16.16 19.41
N GLY A 143 -7.08 16.15 20.72
CA GLY A 143 -7.66 15.22 21.69
C GLY A 143 -7.02 13.83 21.73
N GLU A 144 -5.92 13.58 21.01
CA GLU A 144 -5.13 12.36 21.16
C GLU A 144 -4.43 12.36 22.53
N THR A 145 -4.92 11.58 23.48
CA THR A 145 -4.26 11.42 24.79
C THR A 145 -2.95 10.63 24.67
N THR A 146 -2.17 10.62 25.75
CA THR A 146 -0.96 9.75 25.80
C THR A 146 -1.34 8.28 25.64
N GLU A 147 -2.42 7.84 26.29
CA GLU A 147 -2.93 6.48 26.18
C GLU A 147 -3.35 6.14 24.73
N ALA A 148 -4.05 7.06 24.05
CA ALA A 148 -4.47 6.88 22.65
C ALA A 148 -3.25 6.75 21.71
N PHE A 149 -2.21 7.51 21.96
CA PHE A 149 -0.95 7.37 21.23
C PHE A 149 -0.28 5.99 21.51
N GLU A 150 -0.26 5.55 22.78
CA GLU A 150 0.25 4.21 23.13
C GLU A 150 -0.59 3.09 22.51
N ASN A 151 -1.92 3.26 22.37
CA ASN A 151 -2.75 2.33 21.61
C ASN A 151 -2.29 2.22 20.18
N THR A 152 -1.92 3.34 19.55
CA THR A 152 -1.37 3.34 18.18
C THR A 152 -0.03 2.62 18.11
N VAL A 153 0.88 2.86 19.06
CA VAL A 153 2.16 2.15 19.16
C VAL A 153 1.93 0.64 19.25
N ARG A 154 1.10 0.18 20.19
CA ARG A 154 0.75 -1.23 20.38
C ARG A 154 0.13 -1.86 19.12
N LEU A 155 -0.72 -1.12 18.42
CA LEU A 155 -1.31 -1.61 17.17
C LEU A 155 -0.22 -1.87 16.11
N ILE A 156 0.71 -0.93 15.92
CA ILE A 156 1.81 -1.09 14.95
C ILE A 156 2.72 -2.26 15.33
N GLU A 157 3.05 -2.42 16.61
CA GLU A 157 3.83 -3.56 17.11
C GLU A 157 3.14 -4.91 16.89
N LYS A 158 1.80 -4.96 17.04
CA LYS A 158 0.99 -6.17 16.82
C LYS A 158 0.82 -6.49 15.33
N VAL A 159 0.43 -5.50 14.53
CA VAL A 159 0.12 -5.67 13.11
C VAL A 159 1.38 -5.84 12.28
N LYS A 160 2.47 -5.16 12.65
CA LYS A 160 3.76 -5.15 11.92
C LYS A 160 3.54 -4.91 10.41
N PRO A 161 3.03 -3.74 10.01
CA PRO A 161 2.92 -3.41 8.59
C PRO A 161 4.29 -3.34 7.92
N ASP A 162 4.32 -3.53 6.61
CA ASP A 162 5.55 -3.52 5.81
C ASP A 162 5.97 -2.10 5.41
N VAL A 163 4.99 -1.21 5.25
CA VAL A 163 5.18 0.22 4.93
C VAL A 163 4.29 1.03 5.86
N ILE A 164 4.87 2.03 6.52
CA ILE A 164 4.14 2.89 7.46
C ILE A 164 4.52 4.34 7.19
N ASN A 165 3.56 5.13 6.74
CA ASN A 165 3.73 6.56 6.57
C ASN A 165 3.34 7.28 7.85
N VAL A 166 4.27 7.98 8.48
CA VAL A 166 4.03 8.76 9.69
C VAL A 166 3.88 10.22 9.34
N SER A 167 2.71 10.77 9.65
CA SER A 167 2.42 12.20 9.48
C SER A 167 2.17 12.87 10.82
N LYS A 168 2.58 14.12 10.93
CA LYS A 168 2.17 15.00 12.04
C LYS A 168 0.85 15.65 11.66
N PHE A 169 -0.07 15.74 12.62
CA PHE A 169 -1.27 16.52 12.38
C PHE A 169 -0.90 17.99 12.09
N PHE A 170 -1.43 18.50 11.00
CA PHE A 170 -1.32 19.90 10.64
C PHE A 170 -2.73 20.44 10.37
N PRO A 171 -3.19 21.49 11.10
CA PRO A 171 -4.51 22.06 10.91
C PRO A 171 -4.59 22.78 9.55
N ARG A 172 -5.37 22.24 8.62
CA ARG A 172 -5.62 22.89 7.35
C ARG A 172 -6.66 23.99 7.54
N PRO A 173 -6.42 25.22 7.04
CA PRO A 173 -7.42 26.30 7.10
C PRO A 173 -8.79 25.86 6.59
N ASN A 174 -9.84 26.38 7.19
CA ASN A 174 -11.24 26.13 6.81
C ASN A 174 -11.72 24.67 6.94
N THR A 175 -10.99 23.80 7.68
CA THR A 175 -11.45 22.45 7.99
C THR A 175 -12.04 22.36 9.40
N PRO A 176 -13.02 21.47 9.64
CA PRO A 176 -13.52 21.23 11.01
C PRO A 176 -12.39 20.83 11.96
N ALA A 177 -11.43 20.03 11.51
CA ALA A 177 -10.30 19.58 12.32
C ALA A 177 -9.41 20.73 12.82
N ALA A 178 -9.34 21.86 12.09
CA ALA A 178 -8.59 23.03 12.53
C ALA A 178 -9.19 23.74 13.75
N LYS A 179 -10.48 23.48 14.06
CA LYS A 179 -11.22 24.07 15.17
C LYS A 179 -11.32 23.15 16.38
N LEU A 180 -10.82 21.93 16.28
CA LEU A 180 -10.90 20.94 17.36
C LEU A 180 -9.95 21.28 18.51
N GLU A 181 -10.45 21.09 19.73
CA GLU A 181 -9.70 21.17 20.99
C GLU A 181 -9.84 19.85 21.79
N PRO A 182 -8.94 19.54 22.73
CA PRO A 182 -7.68 20.26 23.01
C PRO A 182 -6.62 19.97 21.92
N ARG A 183 -5.84 20.98 21.59
CA ARG A 183 -4.68 20.83 20.71
C ARG A 183 -3.50 20.21 21.45
N ILE A 184 -2.73 19.41 20.77
CA ILE A 184 -1.49 18.84 21.29
C ILE A 184 -0.36 19.84 21.07
N PRO A 185 0.46 20.14 22.09
CA PRO A 185 1.61 21.02 21.93
C PRO A 185 2.61 20.51 20.87
N SER A 186 3.21 21.43 20.11
CA SER A 186 4.08 21.09 18.97
C SER A 186 5.30 20.25 19.38
N ASN A 187 5.86 20.47 20.57
CA ASN A 187 6.94 19.66 21.11
C ASN A 187 6.51 18.22 21.39
N GLU A 188 5.28 18.02 21.89
CA GLU A 188 4.72 16.70 22.12
C GLU A 188 4.42 15.98 20.78
N ILE A 189 3.87 16.67 19.77
CA ILE A 189 3.70 16.12 18.42
C ILE A 189 5.05 15.67 17.85
N LYS A 190 6.11 16.48 18.01
CA LYS A 190 7.47 16.10 17.58
C LYS A 190 7.96 14.84 18.30
N ARG A 191 7.78 14.77 19.62
CA ARG A 191 8.19 13.63 20.45
C ARG A 191 7.46 12.34 19.99
N ARG A 192 6.13 12.39 19.82
CA ARG A 192 5.31 11.26 19.37
C ARG A 192 5.71 10.81 17.97
N SER A 193 5.82 11.74 17.03
CA SER A 193 6.19 11.39 15.65
C SER A 193 7.60 10.83 15.55
N LYS A 194 8.56 11.32 16.36
CA LYS A 194 9.91 10.74 16.43
C LYS A 194 9.85 9.30 16.93
N ARG A 195 9.19 9.07 18.07
CA ARG A 195 9.04 7.73 18.64
C ARG A 195 8.36 6.76 17.68
N MET A 196 7.29 7.20 17.00
CA MET A 196 6.64 6.39 15.97
C MET A 196 7.58 6.09 14.80
N SER A 197 8.36 7.07 14.32
CA SER A 197 9.34 6.87 13.26
C SER A 197 10.44 5.89 13.65
N ASP A 198 10.90 5.93 14.89
CA ASP A 198 11.90 4.98 15.41
C ASP A 198 11.33 3.55 15.45
N LEU A 199 10.06 3.38 15.90
CA LEU A 199 9.35 2.10 15.85
C LEU A 199 9.17 1.62 14.41
N VAL A 200 8.74 2.48 13.50
CA VAL A 200 8.57 2.17 12.07
C VAL A 200 9.87 1.63 11.50
N LYS A 201 10.99 2.31 11.76
CA LYS A 201 12.31 1.84 11.30
C LYS A 201 12.61 0.41 11.76
N GLN A 202 12.35 0.11 13.03
CA GLN A 202 12.56 -1.23 13.58
C GLN A 202 11.66 -2.28 12.93
N VAL A 203 10.34 -1.99 12.82
CA VAL A 203 9.34 -2.92 12.28
C VAL A 203 9.62 -3.19 10.80
N THR A 204 9.80 -2.14 10.00
CA THR A 204 9.97 -2.29 8.54
C THR A 204 11.30 -2.94 8.17
N THR A 205 12.39 -2.65 8.91
CA THR A 205 13.66 -3.35 8.72
C THR A 205 13.52 -4.84 8.96
N LYS A 206 12.95 -5.25 10.12
CA LYS A 206 12.69 -6.67 10.42
C LYS A 206 11.81 -7.35 9.39
N LYS A 207 10.80 -6.65 8.86
CA LYS A 207 9.95 -7.17 7.78
C LYS A 207 10.73 -7.36 6.48
N ASN A 208 11.62 -6.45 6.13
CA ASN A 208 12.44 -6.59 4.93
C ASN A 208 13.53 -7.67 5.10
N GLU A 209 14.06 -7.88 6.30
CA GLU A 209 15.02 -8.97 6.58
C GLU A 209 14.46 -10.35 6.25
N THR A 210 13.13 -10.57 6.36
CA THR A 210 12.50 -11.84 5.99
C THR A 210 12.57 -12.15 4.49
N TRP A 211 12.98 -11.19 3.66
CA TRP A 211 13.16 -11.36 2.23
C TRP A 211 14.58 -11.72 1.82
N ILE A 212 15.54 -11.74 2.74
CA ILE A 212 16.91 -12.19 2.45
C ILE A 212 16.86 -13.65 1.99
N ASN A 213 17.63 -13.98 0.95
CA ASN A 213 17.63 -15.27 0.24
C ASN A 213 16.37 -15.57 -0.57
N TRP A 214 15.45 -14.60 -0.74
CA TRP A 214 14.34 -14.77 -1.65
C TRP A 214 14.84 -14.81 -3.11
N ASN A 215 14.31 -15.76 -3.86
CA ASN A 215 14.57 -15.92 -5.29
C ASN A 215 13.27 -15.75 -6.07
N GLY A 216 13.27 -14.98 -7.12
CA GLY A 216 12.08 -14.77 -7.94
C GLY A 216 12.26 -13.75 -9.04
N GLN A 217 11.16 -13.36 -9.65
CA GLN A 217 11.13 -12.39 -10.72
C GLN A 217 10.72 -11.01 -10.21
N ILE A 218 11.33 -9.98 -10.80
CA ILE A 218 10.96 -8.58 -10.59
C ILE A 218 10.75 -7.90 -11.96
N LEU A 219 9.71 -7.06 -12.03
CA LEU A 219 9.52 -6.14 -13.15
C LEU A 219 10.29 -4.86 -12.86
N ILE A 220 11.20 -4.48 -13.76
CA ILE A 220 11.96 -3.23 -13.63
C ILE A 220 11.10 -2.06 -14.12
N ASP A 221 10.75 -1.17 -13.19
CA ASP A 221 9.84 -0.04 -13.41
C ASP A 221 10.49 1.33 -13.23
N GLU A 222 11.72 1.38 -12.65
CA GLU A 222 12.33 2.66 -12.29
C GLU A 222 13.87 2.60 -12.43
N ARG A 223 14.50 3.74 -12.74
CA ARG A 223 15.95 3.90 -12.60
C ARG A 223 16.31 4.17 -11.15
N GLY A 224 17.32 3.49 -10.65
CA GLY A 224 17.86 3.76 -9.33
C GLY A 224 18.65 5.08 -9.26
N ARG A 225 18.97 5.52 -8.06
CA ARG A 225 19.69 6.79 -7.84
C ARG A 225 21.15 6.75 -8.24
N SER A 226 21.82 5.60 -8.14
CA SER A 226 23.22 5.44 -8.53
C SER A 226 23.33 4.99 -9.98
N LEU A 227 24.43 5.35 -10.63
CA LEU A 227 24.71 4.94 -12.02
C LEU A 227 24.66 3.42 -12.14
N GLY A 228 23.98 2.94 -13.18
CA GLY A 228 23.81 1.50 -13.44
C GLY A 228 22.92 0.76 -12.42
N SER A 229 22.19 1.46 -11.56
CA SER A 229 21.19 0.84 -10.69
C SER A 229 19.78 0.92 -11.27
N TRP A 230 19.00 -0.12 -11.03
CA TRP A 230 17.61 -0.27 -11.46
C TRP A 230 16.78 -0.69 -10.28
N ILE A 231 15.53 -0.28 -10.23
CA ILE A 231 14.57 -0.69 -9.22
C ILE A 231 13.48 -1.50 -9.93
N GLY A 232 13.15 -2.64 -9.33
CA GLY A 232 12.02 -3.45 -9.80
C GLY A 232 11.10 -3.82 -8.66
N ARG A 233 9.93 -4.34 -9.02
CA ARG A 233 8.90 -4.78 -8.10
C ARG A 233 8.68 -6.28 -8.23
N ASN A 234 8.67 -6.97 -7.09
CA ASN A 234 8.23 -8.36 -7.06
C ASN A 234 6.69 -8.45 -6.92
N PHE A 235 6.16 -9.67 -6.84
CA PHE A 235 4.72 -9.90 -6.67
C PHE A 235 4.09 -9.20 -5.45
N ALA A 236 4.88 -8.92 -4.40
CA ALA A 236 4.46 -8.22 -3.20
C ALA A 236 4.73 -6.70 -3.26
N TYR A 237 5.07 -6.18 -4.44
CA TYR A 237 5.39 -4.77 -4.68
C TYR A 237 6.58 -4.25 -3.85
N LYS A 238 7.48 -5.12 -3.42
CA LYS A 238 8.70 -4.72 -2.72
C LYS A 238 9.66 -4.04 -3.70
N PRO A 239 10.21 -2.85 -3.36
CA PRO A 239 11.26 -2.23 -4.16
C PRO A 239 12.56 -3.01 -4.00
N ILE A 240 13.08 -3.51 -5.11
CA ILE A 240 14.31 -4.32 -5.17
C ILE A 240 15.28 -3.66 -6.11
N VAL A 241 16.46 -3.30 -5.60
CA VAL A 241 17.53 -2.64 -6.34
C VAL A 241 18.48 -3.70 -6.89
N VAL A 242 18.73 -3.61 -8.20
CA VAL A 242 19.73 -4.42 -8.90
C VAL A 242 20.71 -3.54 -9.66
N LYS A 243 21.89 -4.07 -10.00
CA LYS A 243 22.90 -3.38 -10.80
C LYS A 243 23.01 -4.03 -12.17
N SER A 244 23.07 -3.21 -13.21
CA SER A 244 23.32 -3.64 -14.59
C SER A 244 23.88 -2.48 -15.41
N SER A 245 24.82 -2.76 -16.28
CA SER A 245 25.32 -1.83 -17.31
C SER A 245 24.32 -1.65 -18.46
N GLU A 246 23.45 -2.65 -18.69
CA GLU A 246 22.40 -2.59 -19.69
C GLU A 246 21.15 -1.90 -19.20
N SER A 247 20.35 -1.38 -20.15
CA SER A 247 19.01 -0.87 -19.82
C SER A 247 18.06 -2.02 -19.53
N LEU A 248 17.49 -2.01 -18.32
CA LEU A 248 16.53 -3.03 -17.88
C LEU A 248 15.08 -2.54 -17.85
N MET A 249 14.82 -1.26 -18.19
CA MET A 249 13.47 -0.69 -18.09
C MET A 249 12.43 -1.53 -18.83
N GLY A 250 11.34 -1.87 -18.12
CA GLY A 250 10.24 -2.70 -18.63
C GLY A 250 10.55 -4.20 -18.75
N ARG A 251 11.78 -4.63 -18.41
CA ARG A 251 12.16 -6.04 -18.42
C ARG A 251 11.80 -6.75 -17.13
N THR A 252 11.45 -8.01 -17.22
CA THR A 252 11.35 -8.91 -16.07
C THR A 252 12.65 -9.69 -15.93
N VAL A 253 13.27 -9.62 -14.75
CA VAL A 253 14.54 -10.30 -14.46
C VAL A 253 14.41 -11.21 -13.26
N LYS A 254 15.15 -12.33 -13.25
CA LYS A 254 15.28 -13.22 -12.08
C LYS A 254 16.36 -12.66 -11.17
N VAL A 255 16.07 -12.66 -9.87
CA VAL A 255 16.97 -12.09 -8.87
C VAL A 255 17.06 -12.96 -7.62
N HIS A 256 18.19 -12.85 -6.94
CA HIS A 256 18.44 -13.36 -5.60
C HIS A 256 18.64 -12.17 -4.64
N VAL A 257 17.81 -12.05 -3.60
CA VAL A 257 17.91 -10.97 -2.61
C VAL A 257 19.06 -11.26 -1.65
N THR A 258 20.03 -10.36 -1.61
CA THR A 258 21.25 -10.49 -0.80
C THR A 258 21.24 -9.63 0.44
N LYS A 259 20.51 -8.49 0.43
CA LYS A 259 20.52 -7.55 1.53
C LYS A 259 19.18 -6.84 1.70
N ALA A 260 18.83 -6.54 2.93
CA ALA A 260 17.63 -5.79 3.30
C ALA A 260 17.98 -4.44 3.91
N HIS A 261 17.24 -3.41 3.49
CA HIS A 261 17.25 -2.07 4.07
C HIS A 261 15.86 -1.72 4.60
N GLN A 262 15.74 -0.60 5.30
CA GLN A 262 14.46 -0.18 5.86
C GLN A 262 13.35 -0.06 4.79
N THR A 263 13.66 0.46 3.59
CA THR A 263 12.68 0.83 2.57
C THR A 263 12.83 0.07 1.25
N TYR A 264 13.88 -0.71 1.07
CA TYR A 264 14.15 -1.48 -0.15
C TYR A 264 15.01 -2.70 0.13
N LEU A 265 15.11 -3.58 -0.85
CA LEU A 265 15.98 -4.75 -0.85
C LEU A 265 17.08 -4.55 -1.91
N GLU A 266 18.25 -5.16 -1.71
CA GLU A 266 19.28 -5.30 -2.74
C GLU A 266 19.30 -6.74 -3.24
N ALA A 267 19.50 -6.92 -4.53
CA ALA A 267 19.54 -8.24 -5.12
C ALA A 267 20.57 -8.32 -6.26
N GLU A 268 21.01 -9.54 -6.54
CA GLU A 268 21.81 -9.88 -7.70
C GLU A 268 20.91 -10.48 -8.78
N ILE A 269 21.20 -10.14 -10.05
CA ILE A 269 20.51 -10.75 -11.18
C ILE A 269 21.06 -12.16 -11.36
N VAL A 270 20.18 -13.14 -11.37
CA VAL A 270 20.52 -14.55 -11.64
C VAL A 270 20.44 -14.77 -13.14
N ALA A 271 21.55 -15.14 -13.77
CA ALA A 271 21.58 -15.48 -15.19
C ALA A 271 20.61 -16.64 -15.47
N ASP A 272 19.82 -16.51 -16.55
CA ASP A 272 18.98 -17.63 -16.99
C ASP A 272 19.91 -18.71 -17.60
N PRO A 273 19.92 -19.94 -17.09
CA PRO A 273 20.79 -20.99 -17.64
C PRO A 273 20.42 -21.41 -19.09
N LYS A 274 19.47 -20.71 -19.71
CA LYS A 274 18.99 -21.02 -21.09
C LYS A 274 19.44 -20.01 -22.17
N ILE A 275 20.36 -19.09 -21.88
CA ILE A 275 20.97 -18.19 -22.88
C ILE A 275 22.48 -18.33 -22.75
N SER A 276 23.01 -19.44 -23.21
CA SER A 276 24.40 -19.63 -23.55
C SER A 276 24.46 -20.33 -24.92
#